data_b421664a648bef913862cb7b19851404
#
_entry.id   b421664a648bef913862cb7b19851404
#
_cell.length_a   1.000
_cell.length_b   1.000
_cell.length_c   1.000
_cell.angle_alpha   90.00
_cell.angle_beta   90.00
_cell.angle_gamma   90.00
#
_symmetry.space_group_name_H-M   'P 1'
#
loop_
_entity.id
_entity.type
_entity.pdbx_description
1 polymer ?
#
loop_
_entity_poly.entity_id
_entity_poly.type
_entity_poly.pdbx_seq_one_letter_code
_entity_poly.pdbx_strand_id
1 'polypeptide(L)'
;EASVTPLGIGGFTSMKALSDATDPKRASIPFDKERNGFVMGEGAGILILEELEHALKRGAHIYGEMTGYGVSCDAHHITAPLPNGEGGAYAMQNALDDAGISYDVIDYINAHGTSTHLNDLCETEAIKSVFKEHAYKLAVSSTKGHTGHCLGAAGGIEAVLSVLALKHDFIPPTLNYQVKDEECDL
;
A
#
# COMPACT_ATOMS: atom_id res chain seq x y z
N GLU A 1 8.05 -12.10 7.63
CA GLU A 1 7.24 -11.85 8.83
C GLU A 1 6.31 -13.03 9.11
N ALA A 2 6.23 -13.49 10.35
CA ALA A 2 5.37 -14.59 10.82
C ALA A 2 4.79 -14.20 12.18
N SER A 3 3.87 -13.22 12.18
CA SER A 3 3.35 -12.56 13.38
C SER A 3 2.00 -13.11 13.87
N VAL A 4 1.42 -14.10 13.18
CA VAL A 4 0.13 -14.72 13.56
C VAL A 4 0.35 -15.66 14.75
N THR A 5 0.56 -15.06 15.90
CA THR A 5 0.82 -15.72 17.18
C THR A 5 -0.17 -15.22 18.24
N PRO A 6 -0.39 -15.93 19.35
CA PRO A 6 -1.25 -15.44 20.43
C PRO A 6 -0.85 -14.05 20.94
N LEU A 7 0.45 -13.76 21.00
CA LEU A 7 0.95 -12.46 21.45
C LEU A 7 0.69 -11.37 20.41
N GLY A 8 0.97 -11.64 19.12
CA GLY A 8 0.70 -10.71 18.03
C GLY A 8 -0.79 -10.38 17.90
N ILE A 9 -1.63 -11.41 17.84
CA ILE A 9 -3.10 -11.25 17.79
C ILE A 9 -3.59 -10.47 19.02
N GLY A 10 -3.15 -10.86 20.23
CA GLY A 10 -3.56 -10.21 21.48
C GLY A 10 -3.16 -8.72 21.52
N GLY A 11 -1.96 -8.39 21.06
CA GLY A 11 -1.48 -7.01 20.99
C GLY A 11 -2.36 -6.13 20.09
N PHE A 12 -2.58 -6.55 18.85
CA PHE A 12 -3.41 -5.79 17.90
C PHE A 12 -4.90 -5.80 18.26
N THR A 13 -5.41 -6.88 18.89
CA THR A 13 -6.76 -6.89 19.45
C THR A 13 -6.93 -5.85 20.56
N SER A 14 -5.94 -5.72 21.45
CA SER A 14 -5.96 -4.72 22.52
C SER A 14 -5.98 -3.29 21.98
N MET A 15 -5.37 -3.08 20.81
CA MET A 15 -5.38 -1.79 20.10
C MET A 15 -6.68 -1.57 19.29
N LYS A 16 -7.58 -2.55 19.24
CA LYS A 16 -8.79 -2.53 18.40
C LYS A 16 -8.47 -2.27 16.92
N ALA A 17 -7.36 -2.81 16.44
CA ALA A 17 -6.88 -2.61 15.08
C ALA A 17 -7.28 -3.73 14.12
N LEU A 18 -7.63 -4.92 14.66
CA LEU A 18 -8.05 -6.06 13.84
C LEU A 18 -9.53 -5.99 13.49
N SER A 19 -9.84 -6.51 12.29
CA SER A 19 -11.23 -6.71 11.87
C SER A 19 -11.95 -7.68 12.80
N ASP A 20 -13.19 -7.38 13.16
CA ASP A 20 -14.11 -8.23 13.91
C ASP A 20 -15.15 -8.93 13.02
N ALA A 21 -15.00 -8.81 11.70
CA ALA A 21 -15.90 -9.44 10.74
C ALA A 21 -15.86 -10.96 10.86
N THR A 22 -17.05 -11.58 10.91
CA THR A 22 -17.21 -13.03 10.96
C THR A 22 -17.24 -13.69 9.58
N ASP A 23 -17.54 -12.92 8.53
CA ASP A 23 -17.45 -13.37 7.14
C ASP A 23 -16.02 -13.12 6.62
N PRO A 24 -15.26 -14.16 6.25
CA PRO A 24 -13.91 -14.00 5.71
C PRO A 24 -13.83 -13.09 4.46
N LYS A 25 -14.90 -13.03 3.66
CA LYS A 25 -14.98 -12.16 2.49
C LYS A 25 -15.22 -10.69 2.83
N ARG A 26 -15.55 -10.38 4.08
CA ARG A 26 -15.74 -9.02 4.57
C ARG A 26 -14.71 -8.60 5.62
N ALA A 27 -13.70 -9.44 5.88
CA ALA A 27 -12.72 -9.19 6.94
C ALA A 27 -11.60 -8.23 6.49
N SER A 28 -11.08 -8.40 5.27
CA SER A 28 -10.09 -7.48 4.66
C SER A 28 -10.71 -6.83 3.43
N ILE A 29 -11.16 -5.60 3.58
CA ILE A 29 -11.94 -4.84 2.59
C ILE A 29 -11.40 -3.41 2.46
N PRO A 30 -10.16 -3.23 1.99
CA PRO A 30 -9.55 -1.91 1.87
C PRO A 30 -10.45 -0.93 1.11
N PHE A 31 -10.53 0.31 1.59
CA PHE A 31 -11.31 1.43 1.04
C PHE A 31 -12.85 1.24 1.03
N ASP A 32 -13.35 0.08 1.44
CA ASP A 32 -14.80 -0.19 1.55
C ASP A 32 -15.39 0.57 2.74
N LYS A 33 -16.61 1.07 2.59
CA LYS A 33 -17.32 1.82 3.64
C LYS A 33 -17.52 1.04 4.94
N GLU A 34 -17.64 -0.28 4.86
CA GLU A 34 -17.88 -1.17 5.99
C GLU A 34 -16.58 -1.69 6.63
N ARG A 35 -15.40 -1.18 6.20
CA ARG A 35 -14.11 -1.58 6.78
C ARG A 35 -14.04 -1.24 8.27
N ASN A 36 -13.48 -2.14 9.05
CA ASN A 36 -13.44 -1.97 10.51
C ASN A 36 -12.12 -2.40 11.15
N GLY A 37 -11.12 -2.75 10.37
CA GLY A 37 -9.82 -3.20 10.87
C GLY A 37 -9.10 -4.07 9.84
N PHE A 38 -7.85 -4.42 10.13
CA PHE A 38 -7.08 -5.27 9.23
C PHE A 38 -7.11 -6.75 9.64
N VAL A 39 -6.77 -7.62 8.71
CA VAL A 39 -6.54 -9.06 8.95
C VAL A 39 -5.04 -9.29 8.97
N MET A 40 -4.50 -9.89 10.03
CA MET A 40 -3.08 -10.28 10.06
C MET A 40 -2.80 -11.38 9.05
N GLY A 41 -1.75 -11.17 8.26
CA GLY A 41 -1.18 -12.16 7.35
C GLY A 41 0.26 -12.49 7.70
N GLU A 42 0.80 -13.52 7.08
CA GLU A 42 2.20 -13.91 7.15
C GLU A 42 2.76 -14.09 5.75
N GLY A 43 4.02 -13.78 5.57
CA GLY A 43 4.66 -13.95 4.27
C GLY A 43 6.05 -13.34 4.19
N ALA A 44 6.63 -13.41 3.01
CA ALA A 44 7.91 -12.81 2.68
C ALA A 44 7.92 -12.36 1.22
N GLY A 45 8.50 -11.20 0.95
CA GLY A 45 8.80 -10.69 -0.37
C GLY A 45 10.29 -10.37 -0.47
N ILE A 46 10.97 -10.89 -1.49
CA ILE A 46 12.40 -10.66 -1.71
C ILE A 46 12.60 -10.15 -3.14
N LEU A 47 13.25 -9.00 -3.26
CA LEU A 47 13.68 -8.44 -4.53
C LEU A 47 15.21 -8.44 -4.59
N ILE A 48 15.76 -8.76 -5.75
CA ILE A 48 17.18 -8.59 -6.03
C ILE A 48 17.34 -7.25 -6.74
N LEU A 49 17.94 -6.30 -6.03
CA LEU A 49 18.29 -4.99 -6.58
C LEU A 49 19.72 -5.03 -7.10
N GLU A 50 19.93 -4.49 -8.28
CA GLU A 50 21.23 -4.50 -8.94
C GLU A 50 21.40 -3.17 -9.68
N GLU A 51 22.61 -2.66 -9.70
CA GLU A 51 22.95 -1.46 -10.47
C GLU A 51 22.71 -1.72 -11.97
N LEU A 52 22.07 -0.75 -12.67
CA LEU A 52 21.55 -0.94 -14.01
C LEU A 52 22.64 -1.34 -15.02
N GLU A 53 23.78 -0.64 -15.03
CA GLU A 53 24.86 -0.92 -15.97
C GLU A 53 25.50 -2.30 -15.72
N HIS A 54 25.57 -2.73 -14.46
CA HIS A 54 26.02 -4.07 -14.10
C HIS A 54 25.06 -5.13 -14.61
N ALA A 55 23.76 -4.94 -14.42
CA ALA A 55 22.72 -5.86 -14.89
C ALA A 55 22.75 -5.99 -16.43
N LEU A 56 22.83 -4.85 -17.13
CA LEU A 56 22.93 -4.82 -18.60
C LEU A 56 24.19 -5.54 -19.10
N LYS A 57 25.35 -5.26 -18.49
CA LYS A 57 26.63 -5.86 -18.88
C LYS A 57 26.66 -7.39 -18.79
N ARG A 58 25.98 -7.98 -17.81
CA ARG A 58 25.89 -9.43 -17.65
C ARG A 58 24.70 -10.07 -18.38
N GLY A 59 23.89 -9.27 -19.09
CA GLY A 59 22.70 -9.75 -19.81
C GLY A 59 21.57 -10.21 -18.87
N ALA A 60 21.40 -9.56 -17.72
CA ALA A 60 20.35 -9.91 -16.79
C ALA A 60 18.96 -9.69 -17.39
N HIS A 61 17.98 -10.50 -16.96
CA HIS A 61 16.58 -10.21 -17.20
C HIS A 61 16.13 -9.14 -16.21
N ILE A 62 15.82 -7.93 -16.71
CA ILE A 62 15.39 -6.80 -15.91
C ILE A 62 13.85 -6.78 -15.91
N TYR A 63 13.23 -6.80 -14.73
CA TYR A 63 11.78 -6.76 -14.56
C TYR A 63 11.22 -5.34 -14.51
N GLY A 64 12.00 -4.40 -14.02
CA GLY A 64 11.67 -3.00 -13.88
C GLY A 64 12.85 -2.22 -13.33
N GLU A 65 12.72 -0.93 -13.25
CA GLU A 65 13.72 -0.02 -12.72
C GLU A 65 13.12 0.75 -11.54
N MET A 66 13.86 0.82 -10.43
CA MET A 66 13.49 1.67 -9.31
C MET A 66 14.11 3.04 -9.55
N THR A 67 13.31 4.01 -9.94
CA THR A 67 13.76 5.33 -10.36
C THR A 67 13.72 6.37 -9.25
N GLY A 68 12.97 6.15 -8.18
CA GLY A 68 12.84 7.08 -7.08
C GLY A 68 12.47 6.42 -5.75
N TYR A 69 12.85 7.11 -4.67
CA TYR A 69 12.60 6.67 -3.31
C TYR A 69 12.22 7.85 -2.42
N GLY A 70 11.20 7.68 -1.58
CA GLY A 70 10.76 8.69 -0.65
C GLY A 70 10.39 8.12 0.71
N VAL A 71 10.80 8.81 1.75
CA VAL A 71 10.46 8.48 3.15
C VAL A 71 9.99 9.71 3.89
N SER A 72 9.18 9.48 4.88
CA SER A 72 8.73 10.49 5.84
C SER A 72 8.48 9.84 7.20
N CYS A 73 8.23 10.66 8.19
CA CYS A 73 7.81 10.22 9.51
C CYS A 73 6.78 11.21 10.04
N ASP A 74 5.60 10.73 10.38
CA ASP A 74 4.51 11.59 10.90
C ASP A 74 4.88 12.28 12.21
N ALA A 75 5.64 11.61 13.09
CA ALA A 75 6.01 12.09 14.42
C ALA A 75 4.81 12.65 15.23
N HIS A 76 3.62 12.08 14.99
CA HIS A 76 2.34 12.54 15.52
C HIS A 76 1.81 11.67 16.66
N HIS A 77 1.62 10.40 16.38
CA HIS A 77 1.10 9.41 17.32
C HIS A 77 1.76 8.06 17.11
N ILE A 78 1.74 7.19 18.12
CA ILE A 78 2.45 5.90 18.07
C ILE A 78 1.88 4.96 16.98
N THR A 79 0.59 5.07 16.64
CA THR A 79 -0.08 4.20 15.66
C THR A 79 -1.02 4.93 14.70
N ALA A 80 -1.56 6.08 15.07
CA ALA A 80 -2.47 6.83 14.21
C ALA A 80 -1.70 7.68 13.20
N PRO A 81 -2.11 7.69 11.92
CA PRO A 81 -1.50 8.57 10.93
C PRO A 81 -1.75 10.05 11.26
N LEU A 82 -0.89 10.91 10.74
CA LEU A 82 -1.11 12.34 10.78
C LEU A 82 -2.41 12.68 10.02
N PRO A 83 -3.31 13.53 10.56
CA PRO A 83 -4.51 13.96 9.86
C PRO A 83 -4.20 14.48 8.45
N ASN A 84 -5.14 14.26 7.52
CA ASN A 84 -5.03 14.63 6.10
C ASN A 84 -3.89 13.88 5.34
N GLY A 85 -3.28 12.85 5.94
CA GLY A 85 -2.28 12.01 5.29
C GLY A 85 -0.98 12.73 4.91
N GLU A 86 -0.63 13.83 5.57
CA GLU A 86 0.56 14.64 5.21
C GLU A 86 1.85 13.82 5.13
N GLY A 87 2.07 12.89 6.08
CA GLY A 87 3.26 12.04 6.05
C GLY A 87 3.33 11.18 4.80
N GLY A 88 2.22 10.53 4.43
CA GLY A 88 2.12 9.77 3.18
C GLY A 88 2.35 10.65 1.95
N ALA A 89 1.78 11.85 1.95
CA ALA A 89 1.97 12.83 0.88
C ALA A 89 3.44 13.23 0.72
N TYR A 90 4.15 13.51 1.82
CA TYR A 90 5.58 13.80 1.78
C TYR A 90 6.41 12.63 1.22
N ALA A 91 6.12 11.39 1.62
CA ALA A 91 6.83 10.24 1.09
C ALA A 91 6.63 10.10 -0.43
N MET A 92 5.40 10.24 -0.92
CA MET A 92 5.10 10.21 -2.36
C MET A 92 5.76 11.37 -3.11
N GLN A 93 5.69 12.60 -2.60
CA GLN A 93 6.34 13.75 -3.23
C GLN A 93 7.85 13.59 -3.29
N ASN A 94 8.49 13.15 -2.18
CA ASN A 94 9.92 12.90 -2.15
C ASN A 94 10.34 11.82 -3.17
N ALA A 95 9.53 10.78 -3.38
CA ALA A 95 9.80 9.76 -4.39
C ALA A 95 9.71 10.31 -5.82
N LEU A 96 8.73 11.17 -6.10
CA LEU A 96 8.61 11.86 -7.39
C LEU A 96 9.79 12.82 -7.64
N ASP A 97 10.17 13.57 -6.63
CA ASP A 97 11.30 14.53 -6.71
C ASP A 97 12.62 13.79 -6.92
N ASP A 98 12.85 12.66 -6.21
CA ASP A 98 14.05 11.83 -6.37
C ASP A 98 14.09 11.18 -7.76
N ALA A 99 12.95 10.73 -8.28
CA ALA A 99 12.84 10.20 -9.64
C ALA A 99 12.97 11.28 -10.72
N GLY A 100 12.78 12.55 -10.39
CA GLY A 100 12.77 13.67 -11.35
C GLY A 100 11.59 13.61 -12.32
N ILE A 101 10.44 13.05 -11.91
CA ILE A 101 9.26 12.89 -12.76
C ILE A 101 8.06 13.67 -12.21
N SER A 102 7.13 14.02 -13.10
CA SER A 102 5.88 14.67 -12.71
C SER A 102 4.86 13.64 -12.22
N TYR A 103 3.98 14.05 -11.32
CA TYR A 103 2.93 13.20 -10.76
C TYR A 103 1.93 12.68 -11.82
N ASP A 104 1.79 13.36 -12.94
CA ASP A 104 0.81 13.04 -14.00
C ASP A 104 1.25 11.91 -14.94
N VAL A 105 2.47 11.37 -14.75
CA VAL A 105 2.96 10.19 -15.47
C VAL A 105 2.85 8.89 -14.66
N ILE A 106 2.29 8.96 -13.46
CA ILE A 106 2.07 7.77 -12.64
C ILE A 106 0.74 7.11 -13.06
N ASP A 107 0.80 5.83 -13.38
CA ASP A 107 -0.36 5.05 -13.81
C ASP A 107 -1.01 4.24 -12.68
N TYR A 108 -0.22 3.81 -11.69
CA TYR A 108 -0.69 2.91 -10.64
C TYR A 108 -0.04 3.17 -9.29
N ILE A 109 -0.84 3.08 -8.24
CA ILE A 109 -0.41 3.04 -6.84
C ILE A 109 -0.87 1.72 -6.21
N ASN A 110 0.09 0.89 -5.77
CA ASN A 110 -0.19 -0.18 -4.84
C ASN A 110 -0.26 0.42 -3.43
N ALA A 111 -1.46 0.63 -2.96
CA ALA A 111 -1.71 1.38 -1.73
C ALA A 111 -1.40 0.57 -0.47
N HIS A 112 -1.10 1.26 0.62
CA HIS A 112 -1.04 0.61 1.93
C HIS A 112 -2.37 -0.04 2.28
N GLY A 113 -3.49 0.69 2.15
CA GLY A 113 -4.85 0.17 2.14
C GLY A 113 -5.10 -0.98 3.11
N THR A 114 -5.11 -0.69 4.41
CA THR A 114 -5.14 -1.73 5.46
C THR A 114 -6.52 -2.24 5.81
N SER A 115 -7.57 -1.65 5.26
CA SER A 115 -8.96 -1.89 5.70
C SER A 115 -9.25 -1.30 7.09
N THR A 116 -8.42 -0.39 7.58
CA THR A 116 -8.71 0.40 8.78
C THR A 116 -9.32 1.74 8.38
N HIS A 117 -10.23 2.26 9.20
CA HIS A 117 -10.96 3.50 8.87
C HIS A 117 -10.01 4.67 8.64
N LEU A 118 -9.09 4.93 9.58
CA LEU A 118 -8.21 6.09 9.52
C LEU A 118 -7.13 5.99 8.44
N ASN A 119 -6.50 4.82 8.28
CA ASN A 119 -5.45 4.69 7.28
C ASN A 119 -5.99 4.93 5.87
N ASP A 120 -7.08 4.26 5.51
CA ASP A 120 -7.57 4.29 4.14
C ASP A 120 -8.08 5.70 3.78
N LEU A 121 -8.69 6.40 4.75
CA LEU A 121 -9.07 7.80 4.60
C LEU A 121 -7.85 8.71 4.40
N CYS A 122 -6.87 8.67 5.33
CA CYS A 122 -5.68 9.51 5.26
C CYS A 122 -4.84 9.24 4.00
N GLU A 123 -4.76 7.99 3.57
CA GLU A 123 -4.05 7.62 2.35
C GLU A 123 -4.76 8.17 1.10
N THR A 124 -6.10 8.10 1.06
CA THR A 124 -6.91 8.72 -0.01
C THR A 124 -6.65 10.23 -0.08
N GLU A 125 -6.65 10.92 1.06
CA GLU A 125 -6.36 12.36 1.13
C GLU A 125 -4.93 12.68 0.70
N ALA A 126 -3.93 11.86 1.12
CA ALA A 126 -2.55 11.98 0.71
C ALA A 126 -2.39 11.87 -0.81
N ILE A 127 -3.01 10.85 -1.42
CA ILE A 127 -2.98 10.65 -2.87
C ILE A 127 -3.60 11.87 -3.58
N LYS A 128 -4.77 12.34 -3.15
CA LYS A 128 -5.41 13.51 -3.74
C LYS A 128 -4.56 14.77 -3.63
N SER A 129 -3.88 14.98 -2.50
CA SER A 129 -3.03 16.16 -2.28
C SER A 129 -1.83 16.21 -3.21
N VAL A 130 -1.20 15.06 -3.50
CA VAL A 130 -0.03 14.95 -4.39
C VAL A 130 -0.44 14.92 -5.86
N PHE A 131 -1.39 14.07 -6.22
CA PHE A 131 -1.75 13.80 -7.61
C PHE A 131 -2.87 14.71 -8.14
N LYS A 132 -3.53 15.48 -7.27
CA LYS A 132 -4.56 16.47 -7.67
C LYS A 132 -5.64 15.83 -8.54
N GLU A 133 -5.98 16.46 -9.67
CA GLU A 133 -6.95 15.92 -10.63
C GLU A 133 -6.49 14.60 -11.29
N HIS A 134 -5.18 14.32 -11.26
CA HIS A 134 -4.66 13.06 -11.77
C HIS A 134 -4.98 11.87 -10.85
N ALA A 135 -5.22 12.11 -9.56
CA ALA A 135 -5.66 11.08 -8.60
C ALA A 135 -6.89 10.30 -9.09
N TYR A 136 -7.77 10.95 -9.86
CA TYR A 136 -8.97 10.32 -10.43
C TYR A 136 -8.74 9.65 -11.80
N LYS A 137 -7.49 9.62 -12.28
CA LYS A 137 -7.12 9.02 -13.57
C LYS A 137 -6.19 7.82 -13.42
N LEU A 138 -5.33 7.87 -12.41
CA LEU A 138 -4.45 6.76 -12.07
C LEU A 138 -5.26 5.65 -11.37
N ALA A 139 -4.75 4.43 -11.44
CA ALA A 139 -5.36 3.32 -10.72
C ALA A 139 -4.80 3.22 -9.29
N VAL A 140 -5.67 2.99 -8.31
CA VAL A 140 -5.29 2.72 -6.92
C VAL A 140 -5.87 1.38 -6.50
N SER A 141 -5.06 0.49 -5.95
CA SER A 141 -5.58 -0.73 -5.36
C SER A 141 -4.75 -1.19 -4.16
N SER A 142 -5.38 -1.91 -3.25
CA SER A 142 -4.69 -2.60 -2.17
C SER A 142 -4.75 -4.11 -2.34
N THR A 143 -3.59 -4.74 -2.32
CA THR A 143 -3.47 -6.20 -2.38
C THR A 143 -3.74 -6.88 -1.03
N LYS A 144 -3.95 -6.12 0.03
CA LYS A 144 -4.25 -6.66 1.37
C LYS A 144 -5.63 -7.33 1.48
N GLY A 145 -6.53 -7.10 0.52
CA GLY A 145 -7.73 -7.92 0.36
C GLY A 145 -7.42 -9.38 0.03
N HIS A 146 -6.26 -9.67 -0.57
CA HIS A 146 -5.78 -11.01 -0.92
C HIS A 146 -4.88 -11.61 0.15
N THR A 147 -3.91 -10.82 0.66
CA THR A 147 -2.81 -11.30 1.51
C THR A 147 -3.04 -11.11 3.01
N GLY A 148 -4.03 -10.28 3.37
CA GLY A 148 -4.02 -9.67 4.69
C GLY A 148 -2.86 -8.67 4.84
N HIS A 149 -2.69 -8.15 6.02
CA HIS A 149 -1.58 -7.25 6.35
C HIS A 149 -0.42 -8.06 6.95
N CYS A 150 0.60 -8.30 6.15
CA CYS A 150 1.78 -9.08 6.57
C CYS A 150 2.80 -8.23 7.34
N LEU A 151 2.39 -7.11 7.93
CA LEU A 151 3.22 -6.21 8.75
C LEU A 151 4.56 -5.87 8.08
N GLY A 152 5.68 -6.23 8.69
CA GLY A 152 7.02 -5.94 8.15
C GLY A 152 7.31 -6.59 6.79
N ALA A 153 6.60 -7.65 6.39
CA ALA A 153 6.74 -8.25 5.07
C ALA A 153 5.88 -7.59 3.98
N ALA A 154 4.87 -6.77 4.37
CA ALA A 154 3.89 -6.22 3.44
C ALA A 154 4.56 -5.45 2.28
N GLY A 155 5.46 -4.52 2.59
CA GLY A 155 6.14 -3.72 1.56
C GLY A 155 6.96 -4.57 0.57
N GLY A 156 7.66 -5.61 1.04
CA GLY A 156 8.38 -6.53 0.17
C GLY A 156 7.47 -7.31 -0.77
N ILE A 157 6.34 -7.82 -0.26
CA ILE A 157 5.32 -8.54 -1.04
C ILE A 157 4.69 -7.58 -2.08
N GLU A 158 4.29 -6.40 -1.65
CA GLU A 158 3.65 -5.38 -2.50
C GLU A 158 4.58 -4.87 -3.60
N ALA A 159 5.87 -4.71 -3.30
CA ALA A 159 6.87 -4.38 -4.30
C ALA A 159 7.03 -5.50 -5.36
N VAL A 160 7.05 -6.77 -4.95
CA VAL A 160 7.05 -7.91 -5.90
C VAL A 160 5.78 -7.88 -6.77
N LEU A 161 4.61 -7.67 -6.17
CA LEU A 161 3.34 -7.59 -6.90
C LEU A 161 3.30 -6.42 -7.87
N SER A 162 3.85 -5.25 -7.47
CA SER A 162 3.94 -4.07 -8.35
C SER A 162 4.86 -4.30 -9.55
N VAL A 163 6.01 -4.94 -9.35
CA VAL A 163 6.92 -5.35 -10.44
C VAL A 163 6.24 -6.34 -11.38
N LEU A 164 5.48 -7.30 -10.85
CA LEU A 164 4.73 -8.25 -11.67
C LEU A 164 3.55 -7.58 -12.40
N ALA A 165 2.89 -6.62 -11.78
CA ALA A 165 1.85 -5.82 -12.43
C ALA A 165 2.41 -5.08 -13.65
N LEU A 166 3.56 -4.42 -13.49
CA LEU A 166 4.28 -3.77 -14.58
C LEU A 166 4.67 -4.76 -15.68
N LYS A 167 5.24 -5.91 -15.31
CA LYS A 167 5.68 -6.94 -16.27
C LYS A 167 4.55 -7.53 -17.10
N HIS A 168 3.39 -7.74 -16.49
CA HIS A 168 2.25 -8.43 -17.09
C HIS A 168 1.17 -7.49 -17.60
N ASP A 169 1.37 -6.17 -17.46
CA ASP A 169 0.39 -5.14 -17.81
C ASP A 169 -0.99 -5.43 -17.17
N PHE A 170 -0.97 -5.74 -15.88
CA PHE A 170 -2.15 -6.14 -15.11
C PHE A 170 -2.13 -5.55 -13.71
N ILE A 171 -3.14 -4.77 -13.36
CA ILE A 171 -3.32 -4.19 -12.05
C ILE A 171 -4.17 -5.13 -11.19
N PRO A 172 -3.63 -5.66 -10.05
CA PRO A 172 -4.44 -6.48 -9.15
C PRO A 172 -5.56 -5.65 -8.52
N PRO A 173 -6.80 -6.15 -8.51
CA PRO A 173 -7.92 -5.41 -7.94
C PRO A 173 -7.85 -5.36 -6.40
N THR A 174 -8.55 -4.40 -5.80
CA THR A 174 -8.89 -4.44 -4.37
C THR A 174 -9.96 -5.51 -4.16
N LEU A 175 -9.55 -6.68 -3.66
CA LEU A 175 -10.46 -7.80 -3.46
C LEU A 175 -11.49 -7.47 -2.37
N ASN A 176 -12.70 -8.02 -2.51
CA ASN A 176 -13.80 -7.89 -1.57
C ASN A 176 -14.43 -6.49 -1.42
N TYR A 177 -13.99 -5.50 -2.20
CA TYR A 177 -14.63 -4.18 -2.23
C TYR A 177 -16.06 -4.29 -2.78
N GLN A 178 -17.05 -3.81 -2.03
CA GLN A 178 -18.47 -3.93 -2.38
C GLN A 178 -19.27 -2.65 -2.12
N VAL A 179 -18.96 -1.93 -1.07
CA VAL A 179 -19.71 -0.76 -0.64
C VAL A 179 -18.85 0.49 -0.77
N LYS A 180 -19.26 1.38 -1.67
CA LYS A 180 -18.53 2.62 -1.91
C LYS A 180 -18.52 3.49 -0.66
N ASP A 181 -17.35 4.00 -0.31
CA ASP A 181 -17.14 5.07 0.66
C ASP A 181 -16.90 6.38 -0.08
N GLU A 182 -17.74 7.38 0.15
CA GLU A 182 -17.61 8.69 -0.51
C GLU A 182 -16.37 9.47 -0.03
N GLU A 183 -15.77 9.08 1.11
CA GLU A 183 -14.54 9.67 1.62
C GLU A 183 -13.29 9.00 1.01
N CYS A 184 -13.43 7.79 0.46
CA CYS A 184 -12.39 7.01 -0.21
C CYS A 184 -12.79 6.78 -1.68
N ASP A 185 -12.92 7.84 -2.46
CA ASP A 185 -13.55 7.87 -3.79
C ASP A 185 -12.57 7.74 -4.97
N LEU A 186 -11.39 7.12 -4.76
CA LEU A 186 -10.36 6.86 -5.77
C LEU A 186 -10.47 5.45 -6.37
#